data_25a3cdb3e3e69c30bb649c64214aa535
#
_entry.id   25a3cdb3e3e69c30bb649c64214aa535
#
_cell.length_a   1.000
_cell.length_b   1.000
_cell.length_c   1.000
_cell.angle_alpha   90.00
_cell.angle_beta   90.00
_cell.angle_gamma   90.00
#
_symmetry.space_group_name_H-M   'P 1'
#
loop_
_entity.id
_entity.type
_entity.pdbx_description
1 polymer ?
#
loop_
_entity_poly.entity_id
_entity_poly.type
_entity_poly.pdbx_seq_one_letter_code
_entity_poly.pdbx_strand_id
1 'polypeptide(L)'
;VSPRRSPGDGTLFKRQRDGLWVAGFTVDGQQYRVSAKNRNKAIEKRRELKKQLDAGVRVSGGRAKLSTWLERWLEIHQPRVDPTTFRDYETTVRLYINPAIGDKRMDKLAPDDVRDMITELQKSSPRNAQKAYTVLRLSLGRAVAERKLAWNPAAVVDRPKHQATQEPAFTAKEALHIMAVAERHCDETWAARWKAGFMTGKRECEILGLTWDRVDLANDMLDISWQLQELKKNHGCGEPTDGVYPCGMKRVSFCPQAHWDFNPDFEHIPCERSLVWTRPKTKATQEQPIPIIKPLRDALEALQARETPNPHGLVFCHPDGKAISQSQDQKAWRRLLQLAEVPHRRQHTLRRTAVTLLSTAQVDEALRMRLFGHASVEVHRLYADTDIAQLKAAMGKLGDAYTPQELDEG
;
A
#
# COMPACT_ATOMS: atom_id res chain seq x y z
N VAL A 1 66.68 -11.42 -20.11
CA VAL A 1 65.53 -11.34 -21.01
C VAL A 1 64.31 -11.66 -20.18
N SER A 2 63.44 -10.66 -19.94
CA SER A 2 62.15 -10.85 -19.21
C SER A 2 61.21 -11.71 -20.06
N PRO A 3 60.54 -12.74 -19.50
CA PRO A 3 59.63 -13.57 -20.26
C PRO A 3 58.49 -12.72 -20.88
N ARG A 4 58.23 -12.92 -22.16
CA ARG A 4 57.07 -12.33 -22.85
C ARG A 4 55.79 -12.79 -22.18
N ARG A 5 54.94 -11.84 -21.75
CA ARG A 5 53.63 -12.09 -21.17
C ARG A 5 52.69 -12.72 -22.18
N SER A 6 51.91 -13.71 -21.75
CA SER A 6 50.86 -14.30 -22.59
C SER A 6 49.76 -13.28 -22.94
N PRO A 7 49.16 -13.33 -24.14
CA PRO A 7 48.01 -12.52 -24.48
C PRO A 7 46.87 -12.80 -23.49
N GLY A 8 46.38 -11.77 -22.78
CA GLY A 8 45.31 -11.90 -21.79
C GLY A 8 45.71 -11.66 -20.33
N ASP A 9 47.02 -11.65 -20.00
CA ASP A 9 47.50 -11.49 -18.59
C ASP A 9 47.32 -10.08 -18.00
N GLY A 10 46.90 -9.10 -18.78
CA GLY A 10 46.69 -7.73 -18.34
C GLY A 10 47.97 -7.00 -17.93
N THR A 11 47.88 -5.78 -17.47
CA THR A 11 49.01 -4.95 -17.03
C THR A 11 49.16 -4.99 -15.50
N LEU A 12 50.41 -5.05 -15.02
CA LEU A 12 50.74 -4.95 -13.60
C LEU A 12 52.03 -4.16 -13.43
N PHE A 13 51.95 -2.99 -12.75
CA PHE A 13 53.12 -2.12 -12.54
C PHE A 13 52.93 -1.35 -11.22
N LYS A 14 54.08 -0.86 -10.69
CA LYS A 14 54.08 0.06 -9.53
C LYS A 14 54.08 1.49 -10.07
N ARG A 15 53.08 2.27 -9.70
CA ARG A 15 52.94 3.66 -10.14
C ARG A 15 53.92 4.56 -9.37
N GLN A 16 54.75 5.29 -10.02
CA GLN A 16 55.82 6.11 -9.43
C GLN A 16 55.27 7.27 -8.57
N ARG A 17 54.14 7.86 -8.99
CA ARG A 17 53.56 9.04 -8.31
C ARG A 17 53.17 8.81 -6.87
N ASP A 18 52.68 7.63 -6.49
CA ASP A 18 52.10 7.30 -5.19
C ASP A 18 52.50 5.94 -4.66
N GLY A 19 53.38 5.23 -5.32
CA GLY A 19 53.90 3.94 -4.91
C GLY A 19 52.90 2.79 -4.94
N LEU A 20 51.69 2.99 -5.47
CA LEU A 20 50.67 1.96 -5.53
C LEU A 20 50.92 0.97 -6.68
N TRP A 21 50.61 -0.30 -6.43
CA TRP A 21 50.55 -1.31 -7.46
C TRP A 21 49.24 -1.16 -8.25
N VAL A 22 49.37 -1.05 -9.61
CA VAL A 22 48.26 -0.94 -10.53
C VAL A 22 48.18 -2.22 -11.36
N ALA A 23 47.04 -2.86 -11.34
CA ALA A 23 46.71 -4.01 -12.18
C ALA A 23 45.58 -3.64 -13.13
N GLY A 24 45.76 -3.90 -14.43
CA GLY A 24 44.77 -3.56 -15.46
C GLY A 24 44.54 -4.74 -16.41
N PHE A 25 43.39 -4.72 -17.10
CA PHE A 25 42.97 -5.66 -18.13
C PHE A 25 41.96 -4.99 -19.06
N THR A 26 41.75 -5.57 -20.26
CA THR A 26 40.79 -5.06 -21.23
C THR A 26 39.71 -6.12 -21.48
N VAL A 27 38.46 -5.67 -21.51
CA VAL A 27 37.27 -6.49 -21.85
C VAL A 27 36.44 -5.65 -22.85
N ASP A 28 36.05 -6.23 -23.96
CA ASP A 28 35.24 -5.58 -25.01
C ASP A 28 35.76 -4.21 -25.45
N GLY A 29 37.07 -4.10 -25.60
CA GLY A 29 37.74 -2.86 -25.99
C GLY A 29 37.89 -1.80 -24.89
N GLN A 30 37.31 -1.99 -23.73
CA GLN A 30 37.38 -1.07 -22.60
C GLN A 30 38.46 -1.50 -21.60
N GLN A 31 39.32 -0.53 -21.21
CA GLN A 31 40.40 -0.77 -20.27
C GLN A 31 39.99 -0.53 -18.83
N TYR A 32 40.16 -1.53 -17.95
CA TYR A 32 39.91 -1.49 -16.53
C TYR A 32 41.20 -1.49 -15.73
N ARG A 33 41.30 -0.69 -14.67
CA ARG A 33 42.45 -0.59 -13.79
C ARG A 33 42.05 -0.56 -12.34
N VAL A 34 42.75 -1.32 -11.50
CA VAL A 34 42.61 -1.32 -10.02
C VAL A 34 43.95 -1.01 -9.37
N SER A 35 43.97 -0.42 -8.19
CA SER A 35 45.20 -0.13 -7.45
C SER A 35 45.14 -0.60 -6.01
N ALA A 36 46.32 -0.98 -5.46
CA ALA A 36 46.44 -1.37 -4.04
C ALA A 36 47.89 -1.07 -3.58
N LYS A 37 48.05 -0.96 -2.24
CA LYS A 37 49.38 -0.77 -1.63
C LYS A 37 50.34 -1.94 -1.83
N ASN A 38 49.81 -3.12 -2.10
CA ASN A 38 50.55 -4.38 -2.19
C ASN A 38 50.21 -5.07 -3.52
N ARG A 39 51.23 -5.72 -4.12
CA ARG A 39 51.16 -6.39 -5.41
C ARG A 39 50.08 -7.47 -5.44
N ASN A 40 50.02 -8.32 -4.42
CA ASN A 40 49.09 -9.42 -4.36
C ASN A 40 47.62 -8.93 -4.22
N LYS A 41 47.39 -7.89 -3.41
CA LYS A 41 46.09 -7.23 -3.32
C LYS A 41 45.65 -6.56 -4.63
N ALA A 42 46.56 -6.05 -5.43
CA ALA A 42 46.21 -5.51 -6.75
C ALA A 42 45.79 -6.62 -7.72
N ILE A 43 46.45 -7.78 -7.67
CA ILE A 43 46.11 -8.95 -8.49
C ILE A 43 44.75 -9.52 -8.06
N GLU A 44 44.54 -9.66 -6.76
CA GLU A 44 43.25 -10.12 -6.19
C GLU A 44 42.09 -9.24 -6.62
N LYS A 45 42.22 -7.91 -6.44
CA LYS A 45 41.23 -6.93 -6.91
C LYS A 45 41.00 -7.02 -8.43
N ARG A 46 42.00 -7.27 -9.21
CA ARG A 46 41.87 -7.48 -10.66
C ARG A 46 41.08 -8.72 -10.99
N ARG A 47 41.37 -9.83 -10.31
CA ARG A 47 40.62 -11.11 -10.47
C ARG A 47 39.14 -10.94 -10.10
N GLU A 48 38.88 -10.30 -8.97
CA GLU A 48 37.51 -10.04 -8.52
C GLU A 48 36.76 -9.14 -9.51
N LEU A 49 37.41 -8.07 -9.98
CA LEU A 49 36.83 -7.19 -10.98
C LEU A 49 36.55 -7.90 -12.31
N LYS A 50 37.47 -8.78 -12.75
CA LYS A 50 37.28 -9.57 -13.97
C LYS A 50 36.10 -10.54 -13.80
N LYS A 51 36.02 -11.24 -12.67
CA LYS A 51 34.89 -12.12 -12.35
C LYS A 51 33.54 -11.38 -12.37
N GLN A 52 33.50 -10.15 -11.85
CA GLN A 52 32.29 -9.32 -11.89
C GLN A 52 31.90 -8.92 -13.32
N LEU A 53 32.89 -8.57 -14.14
CA LEU A 53 32.67 -8.21 -15.55
C LEU A 53 32.27 -9.44 -16.39
N ASP A 54 32.91 -10.59 -16.17
CA ASP A 54 32.55 -11.84 -16.82
C ASP A 54 31.12 -12.30 -16.44
N ALA A 55 30.68 -11.95 -15.22
CA ALA A 55 29.29 -12.09 -14.77
C ALA A 55 28.35 -11.00 -15.38
N GLY A 56 28.85 -10.14 -16.26
CA GLY A 56 28.09 -9.10 -16.94
C GLY A 56 27.77 -7.86 -16.10
N VAL A 57 28.45 -7.66 -14.98
CA VAL A 57 28.25 -6.48 -14.11
C VAL A 57 28.95 -5.25 -14.68
N ARG A 58 28.20 -4.17 -14.96
CA ARG A 58 28.79 -2.89 -15.33
C ARG A 58 29.40 -2.22 -14.11
N VAL A 59 30.73 -2.16 -14.04
CA VAL A 59 31.52 -1.63 -12.90
C VAL A 59 31.18 -0.19 -12.52
N SER A 60 30.67 0.62 -13.45
CA SER A 60 30.25 2.00 -13.17
C SER A 60 29.02 2.14 -12.28
N GLY A 61 28.09 1.19 -12.32
CA GLY A 61 26.84 1.23 -11.55
C GLY A 61 27.00 0.84 -10.08
N GLY A 62 27.92 -0.07 -9.76
CA GLY A 62 28.10 -0.60 -8.40
C GLY A 62 28.79 0.35 -7.42
N ARG A 63 29.44 1.43 -7.92
CA ARG A 63 30.11 2.44 -7.08
C ARG A 63 29.14 3.49 -6.52
N ALA A 64 27.91 3.56 -7.04
CA ALA A 64 26.89 4.46 -6.53
C ALA A 64 26.50 4.10 -5.10
N LYS A 65 26.05 5.10 -4.32
CA LYS A 65 25.42 4.87 -3.01
C LYS A 65 24.10 4.12 -3.21
N LEU A 66 23.70 3.36 -2.22
CA LEU A 66 22.41 2.68 -2.22
C LEU A 66 21.25 3.70 -2.33
N SER A 67 21.33 4.84 -1.61
CA SER A 67 20.33 5.91 -1.69
C SER A 67 20.09 6.40 -3.12
N THR A 68 21.16 6.67 -3.88
CA THR A 68 21.07 7.11 -5.29
C THR A 68 20.42 6.03 -6.20
N TRP A 69 20.71 4.75 -5.91
CA TRP A 69 20.03 3.66 -6.61
C TRP A 69 18.54 3.57 -6.26
N LEU A 70 18.19 3.70 -4.98
CA LEU A 70 16.81 3.62 -4.51
C LEU A 70 15.96 4.77 -5.06
N GLU A 71 16.50 5.99 -5.16
CA GLU A 71 15.84 7.13 -5.81
C GLU A 71 15.51 6.80 -7.29
N ARG A 72 16.52 6.35 -8.03
CA ARG A 72 16.30 5.95 -9.43
C ARG A 72 15.32 4.77 -9.56
N TRP A 73 15.38 3.80 -8.64
CA TRP A 73 14.47 2.66 -8.65
C TRP A 73 13.04 3.10 -8.40
N LEU A 74 12.82 4.04 -7.49
CA LEU A 74 11.50 4.63 -7.24
C LEU A 74 10.94 5.31 -8.50
N GLU A 75 11.73 6.14 -9.18
CA GLU A 75 11.34 6.78 -10.45
C GLU A 75 10.89 5.76 -11.51
N ILE A 76 11.68 4.69 -11.72
CA ILE A 76 11.36 3.63 -12.68
C ILE A 76 10.12 2.83 -12.26
N HIS A 77 9.87 2.72 -10.94
CA HIS A 77 8.82 1.88 -10.40
C HIS A 77 7.47 2.60 -10.25
N GLN A 78 7.49 3.90 -10.08
CA GLN A 78 6.31 4.76 -9.93
C GLN A 78 5.21 4.47 -10.96
N PRO A 79 5.46 4.44 -12.28
CA PRO A 79 4.42 4.22 -13.28
C PRO A 79 3.89 2.77 -13.33
N ARG A 80 4.44 1.86 -12.53
CA ARG A 80 4.13 0.41 -12.57
C ARG A 80 3.32 -0.07 -11.38
N VAL A 81 3.10 0.78 -10.39
CA VAL A 81 2.43 0.43 -9.14
C VAL A 81 1.35 1.44 -8.80
N ASP A 82 0.37 0.99 -8.03
CA ASP A 82 -0.68 1.83 -7.47
C ASP A 82 -0.07 2.98 -6.63
N PRO A 83 -0.61 4.21 -6.69
CA PRO A 83 -0.09 5.37 -5.97
C PRO A 83 0.07 5.16 -4.45
N THR A 84 -0.82 4.37 -3.83
CA THR A 84 -0.71 4.05 -2.40
C THR A 84 0.47 3.12 -2.12
N THR A 85 0.75 2.17 -3.02
CA THR A 85 1.90 1.27 -2.95
C THR A 85 3.20 2.05 -3.16
N PHE A 86 3.21 2.97 -4.14
CA PHE A 86 4.36 3.84 -4.38
C PHE A 86 4.70 4.68 -3.15
N ARG A 87 3.69 5.32 -2.53
CA ARG A 87 3.87 6.09 -1.29
C ARG A 87 4.44 5.24 -0.14
N ASP A 88 3.99 3.99 -0.03
CA ASP A 88 4.52 3.04 0.96
C ASP A 88 6.01 2.72 0.69
N TYR A 89 6.40 2.55 -0.58
CA TYR A 89 7.80 2.33 -0.97
C TYR A 89 8.67 3.55 -0.71
N GLU A 90 8.24 4.74 -1.17
CA GLU A 90 8.92 6.02 -0.92
C GLU A 90 9.16 6.24 0.59
N THR A 91 8.09 6.06 1.39
CA THR A 91 8.16 6.19 2.86
C THR A 91 9.11 5.18 3.48
N THR A 92 9.08 3.93 3.00
CA THR A 92 9.94 2.85 3.48
C THR A 92 11.41 3.14 3.18
N VAL A 93 11.72 3.59 1.97
CA VAL A 93 13.07 3.99 1.58
C VAL A 93 13.55 5.16 2.43
N ARG A 94 12.76 6.22 2.55
CA ARG A 94 13.14 7.45 3.22
C ARG A 94 13.30 7.29 4.74
N LEU A 95 12.39 6.56 5.40
CA LEU A 95 12.38 6.48 6.86
C LEU A 95 13.16 5.29 7.44
N TYR A 96 13.34 4.22 6.67
CA TYR A 96 13.89 2.98 7.21
C TYR A 96 15.16 2.52 6.52
N ILE A 97 15.25 2.57 5.18
CA ILE A 97 16.39 2.02 4.47
C ILE A 97 17.53 3.06 4.38
N ASN A 98 17.24 4.26 3.91
CA ASN A 98 18.25 5.30 3.71
C ASN A 98 18.97 5.69 5.02
N PRO A 99 18.30 5.90 6.17
CA PRO A 99 18.98 6.22 7.41
C PRO A 99 19.93 5.11 7.91
N ALA A 100 19.60 3.85 7.63
CA ALA A 100 20.37 2.71 8.11
C ALA A 100 21.58 2.36 7.20
N ILE A 101 21.35 2.27 5.90
CA ILE A 101 22.35 1.75 4.93
C ILE A 101 22.44 2.54 3.62
N GLY A 102 21.70 3.66 3.48
CA GLY A 102 21.64 4.44 2.24
C GLY A 102 22.98 4.99 1.75
N ASP A 103 23.89 5.33 2.68
CA ASP A 103 25.22 5.83 2.38
C ASP A 103 26.22 4.75 1.94
N LYS A 104 25.87 3.47 2.10
CA LYS A 104 26.74 2.39 1.66
C LYS A 104 26.79 2.30 0.13
N ARG A 105 27.95 2.00 -0.38
CA ARG A 105 28.12 1.73 -1.82
C ARG A 105 27.49 0.37 -2.14
N MET A 106 26.78 0.29 -3.26
CA MET A 106 26.11 -0.94 -3.69
C MET A 106 27.07 -2.13 -3.86
N ASP A 107 28.28 -1.89 -4.41
CA ASP A 107 29.32 -2.93 -4.57
C ASP A 107 29.96 -3.40 -3.25
N LYS A 108 29.63 -2.78 -2.14
CA LYS A 108 30.12 -3.09 -0.79
C LYS A 108 29.01 -3.55 0.16
N LEU A 109 27.79 -3.55 -0.32
CA LEU A 109 26.65 -3.98 0.48
C LEU A 109 26.73 -5.50 0.71
N ALA A 110 26.82 -5.88 1.99
CA ALA A 110 26.90 -7.25 2.44
C ALA A 110 25.57 -7.73 3.05
N PRO A 111 25.33 -9.05 3.14
CA PRO A 111 24.17 -9.61 3.84
C PRO A 111 24.08 -9.16 5.30
N ASP A 112 25.22 -8.96 5.98
CA ASP A 112 25.26 -8.51 7.37
C ASP A 112 24.68 -7.10 7.50
N ASP A 113 24.94 -6.19 6.56
CA ASP A 113 24.34 -4.85 6.57
C ASP A 113 22.81 -4.91 6.51
N VAL A 114 22.28 -5.86 5.77
CA VAL A 114 20.83 -6.08 5.65
C VAL A 114 20.29 -6.69 6.95
N ARG A 115 21.00 -7.66 7.55
CA ARG A 115 20.60 -8.27 8.84
C ARG A 115 20.58 -7.23 9.96
N ASP A 116 21.62 -6.39 10.05
CA ASP A 116 21.75 -5.36 11.09
C ASP A 116 20.61 -4.34 10.98
N MET A 117 20.33 -3.85 9.77
CA MET A 117 19.18 -2.97 9.52
C MET A 117 17.85 -3.63 9.96
N ILE A 118 17.62 -4.88 9.57
CA ILE A 118 16.40 -5.61 9.92
C ILE A 118 16.30 -5.79 11.44
N THR A 119 17.38 -6.21 12.09
CA THR A 119 17.42 -6.46 13.53
C THR A 119 17.12 -5.19 14.30
N GLU A 120 17.67 -4.05 13.89
CA GLU A 120 17.40 -2.77 14.54
C GLU A 120 15.94 -2.34 14.33
N LEU A 121 15.41 -2.46 13.12
CA LEU A 121 14.02 -2.12 12.84
C LEU A 121 13.02 -3.05 13.56
N GLN A 122 13.36 -4.32 13.78
CA GLN A 122 12.51 -5.25 14.50
C GLN A 122 12.31 -4.88 15.96
N LYS A 123 13.28 -4.20 16.62
CA LYS A 123 13.15 -3.71 18.00
C LYS A 123 12.01 -2.71 18.15
N SER A 124 11.80 -1.87 17.14
CA SER A 124 10.74 -0.84 17.15
C SER A 124 9.45 -1.30 16.45
N SER A 125 9.54 -1.99 15.32
CA SER A 125 8.40 -2.45 14.54
C SER A 125 8.74 -3.61 13.61
N PRO A 126 8.36 -4.85 13.97
CA PRO A 126 8.52 -6.01 13.11
C PRO A 126 7.87 -5.85 11.72
N ARG A 127 6.75 -5.12 11.64
CA ARG A 127 6.07 -4.83 10.38
C ARG A 127 6.92 -3.92 9.47
N ASN A 128 7.54 -2.89 10.02
CA ASN A 128 8.38 -1.98 9.24
C ASN A 128 9.68 -2.66 8.81
N ALA A 129 10.26 -3.53 9.64
CA ALA A 129 11.37 -4.39 9.26
C ALA A 129 11.04 -5.28 8.06
N GLN A 130 9.85 -5.91 8.06
CA GLN A 130 9.39 -6.74 6.95
C GLN A 130 9.15 -5.91 5.68
N LYS A 131 8.59 -4.69 5.79
CA LYS A 131 8.43 -3.77 4.66
C LYS A 131 9.79 -3.35 4.09
N ALA A 132 10.72 -2.92 4.94
CA ALA A 132 12.06 -2.51 4.54
C ALA A 132 12.81 -3.64 3.81
N TYR A 133 12.77 -4.85 4.36
CA TYR A 133 13.33 -6.04 3.70
C TYR A 133 12.71 -6.27 2.31
N THR A 134 11.38 -6.21 2.20
CA THR A 134 10.67 -6.47 0.94
C THR A 134 11.03 -5.45 -0.13
N VAL A 135 11.04 -4.16 0.22
CA VAL A 135 11.40 -3.07 -0.69
C VAL A 135 12.87 -3.16 -1.11
N LEU A 136 13.78 -3.37 -0.15
CA LEU A 136 15.21 -3.52 -0.43
C LEU A 136 15.47 -4.72 -1.34
N ARG A 137 14.90 -5.88 -1.04
CA ARG A 137 15.06 -7.09 -1.86
C ARG A 137 14.55 -6.89 -3.28
N LEU A 138 13.41 -6.22 -3.45
CA LEU A 138 12.82 -5.93 -4.76
C LEU A 138 13.72 -4.98 -5.56
N SER A 139 14.18 -3.89 -4.95
CA SER A 139 15.03 -2.89 -5.60
C SER A 139 16.40 -3.47 -6.00
N LEU A 140 17.04 -4.24 -5.11
CA LEU A 140 18.32 -4.89 -5.42
C LEU A 140 18.15 -6.02 -6.44
N GLY A 141 17.02 -6.72 -6.47
CA GLY A 141 16.68 -7.67 -7.53
C GLY A 141 16.63 -6.99 -8.90
N ARG A 142 16.07 -5.79 -8.97
CA ARG A 142 16.09 -4.97 -10.20
C ARG A 142 17.51 -4.54 -10.57
N ALA A 143 18.35 -4.17 -9.59
CA ALA A 143 19.75 -3.84 -9.83
C ALA A 143 20.54 -5.01 -10.44
N VAL A 144 20.26 -6.23 -10.02
CA VAL A 144 20.84 -7.44 -10.61
C VAL A 144 20.34 -7.64 -12.05
N ALA A 145 19.04 -7.51 -12.28
CA ALA A 145 18.45 -7.62 -13.62
C ALA A 145 19.03 -6.57 -14.59
N GLU A 146 19.35 -5.37 -14.11
CA GLU A 146 20.02 -4.32 -14.88
C GLU A 146 21.56 -4.44 -14.91
N ARG A 147 22.11 -5.54 -14.41
CA ARG A 147 23.56 -5.81 -14.37
C ARG A 147 24.38 -4.75 -13.62
N LYS A 148 23.78 -4.08 -12.63
CA LYS A 148 24.46 -3.12 -11.73
C LYS A 148 25.06 -3.79 -10.51
N LEU A 149 24.52 -4.95 -10.15
CA LEU A 149 25.03 -5.85 -9.11
C LEU A 149 25.19 -7.25 -9.69
N ALA A 150 26.18 -8.00 -9.22
CA ALA A 150 26.36 -9.39 -9.60
C ALA A 150 25.32 -10.31 -8.95
N TRP A 151 24.88 -9.97 -7.74
CA TRP A 151 23.92 -10.73 -6.93
C TRP A 151 23.23 -9.82 -5.92
N ASN A 152 22.11 -10.28 -5.39
CA ASN A 152 21.31 -9.53 -4.43
C ASN A 152 21.64 -9.96 -2.99
N PRO A 153 22.32 -9.11 -2.17
CA PRO A 153 22.67 -9.45 -0.80
C PRO A 153 21.47 -9.64 0.13
N ALA A 154 20.32 -9.08 -0.20
CA ALA A 154 19.10 -9.30 0.56
C ALA A 154 18.44 -10.66 0.25
N ALA A 155 18.84 -11.35 -0.83
CA ALA A 155 18.22 -12.63 -1.20
C ALA A 155 18.62 -13.78 -0.29
N VAL A 156 19.78 -13.69 0.36
CA VAL A 156 20.31 -14.72 1.29
C VAL A 156 20.00 -14.40 2.76
N VAL A 157 19.26 -13.34 3.01
CA VAL A 157 18.80 -12.97 4.36
C VAL A 157 17.36 -13.43 4.52
N ASP A 158 17.07 -14.06 5.65
CA ASP A 158 15.72 -14.52 5.95
C ASP A 158 14.75 -13.34 6.07
N ARG A 159 13.55 -13.55 5.51
CA ARG A 159 12.48 -12.55 5.63
C ARG A 159 12.05 -12.41 7.09
N PRO A 160 12.04 -11.18 7.66
CA PRO A 160 11.57 -10.97 9.02
C PRO A 160 10.13 -11.47 9.19
N LYS A 161 9.90 -12.23 10.24
CA LYS A 161 8.55 -12.69 10.59
C LYS A 161 7.79 -11.54 11.27
N HIS A 162 6.58 -11.28 10.83
CA HIS A 162 5.64 -10.40 11.48
C HIS A 162 4.31 -11.14 11.60
N GLN A 163 3.93 -11.47 12.81
CA GLN A 163 2.59 -12.00 13.10
C GLN A 163 1.67 -10.79 13.33
N ALA A 164 0.79 -10.54 12.38
CA ALA A 164 -0.25 -9.55 12.58
C ALA A 164 -1.20 -10.05 13.67
N THR A 165 -1.29 -9.33 14.78
CA THR A 165 -2.33 -9.57 15.78
C THR A 165 -3.68 -9.30 15.12
N GLN A 166 -4.50 -10.33 14.99
CA GLN A 166 -5.82 -10.19 14.43
C GLN A 166 -6.77 -9.77 15.54
N GLU A 167 -7.36 -8.58 15.42
CA GLU A 167 -8.43 -8.14 16.31
C GLU A 167 -9.64 -9.05 16.11
N PRO A 168 -10.31 -9.54 17.18
CA PRO A 168 -11.51 -10.37 17.06
C PRO A 168 -12.64 -9.60 16.40
N ALA A 169 -13.53 -10.29 15.69
CA ALA A 169 -14.78 -9.70 15.20
C ALA A 169 -15.63 -9.19 16.37
N PHE A 170 -16.51 -8.23 16.12
CA PHE A 170 -17.56 -7.90 17.09
C PHE A 170 -18.60 -9.03 17.11
N THR A 171 -19.18 -9.28 18.27
CA THR A 171 -20.38 -10.09 18.38
C THR A 171 -21.58 -9.34 17.79
N ALA A 172 -22.64 -10.04 17.44
CA ALA A 172 -23.89 -9.39 16.98
C ALA A 172 -24.41 -8.39 18.04
N LYS A 173 -24.35 -8.75 19.33
CA LYS A 173 -24.76 -7.89 20.44
C LYS A 173 -23.92 -6.62 20.55
N GLU A 174 -22.57 -6.72 20.42
CA GLU A 174 -21.68 -5.54 20.39
C GLU A 174 -22.00 -4.65 19.19
N ALA A 175 -22.20 -5.22 18.01
CA ALA A 175 -22.49 -4.48 16.80
C ALA A 175 -23.83 -3.74 16.88
N LEU A 176 -24.88 -4.38 17.36
CA LEU A 176 -26.20 -3.78 17.65
C LEU A 176 -26.07 -2.65 18.65
N HIS A 177 -25.35 -2.87 19.74
CA HIS A 177 -25.11 -1.84 20.75
C HIS A 177 -24.39 -0.62 20.18
N ILE A 178 -23.31 -0.82 19.40
CA ILE A 178 -22.58 0.27 18.75
C ILE A 178 -23.49 1.06 17.80
N MET A 179 -24.32 0.38 16.99
CA MET A 179 -25.25 1.04 16.09
C MET A 179 -26.32 1.83 16.84
N ALA A 180 -26.88 1.29 17.92
CA ALA A 180 -27.87 1.98 18.78
C ALA A 180 -27.26 3.22 19.47
N VAL A 181 -25.99 3.14 19.92
CA VAL A 181 -25.28 4.29 20.49
C VAL A 181 -25.02 5.35 19.40
N ALA A 182 -24.68 4.94 18.17
CA ALA A 182 -24.52 5.87 17.06
C ALA A 182 -25.82 6.62 16.74
N GLU A 183 -26.97 5.93 16.73
CA GLU A 183 -28.28 6.55 16.51
C GLU A 183 -28.67 7.57 17.60
N ARG A 184 -28.26 7.35 18.84
CA ARG A 184 -28.58 8.24 19.96
C ARG A 184 -27.64 9.45 20.06
N HIS A 185 -26.38 9.28 19.70
CA HIS A 185 -25.30 10.24 20.05
C HIS A 185 -24.57 10.85 18.84
N CYS A 186 -24.79 10.33 17.64
CA CYS A 186 -24.22 10.88 16.41
C CYS A 186 -25.33 11.53 15.57
N ASP A 187 -24.93 12.36 14.60
CA ASP A 187 -25.87 12.78 13.57
C ASP A 187 -26.26 11.60 12.65
N GLU A 188 -27.34 11.76 11.92
CA GLU A 188 -27.90 10.72 11.06
C GLU A 188 -26.91 10.22 10.00
N THR A 189 -26.04 11.08 9.47
CA THR A 189 -25.02 10.71 8.50
C THR A 189 -24.05 9.70 9.10
N TRP A 190 -23.54 9.99 10.30
CA TRP A 190 -22.64 9.06 11.00
C TRP A 190 -23.33 7.77 11.41
N ALA A 191 -24.58 7.86 11.92
CA ALA A 191 -25.34 6.66 12.26
C ALA A 191 -25.55 5.75 11.05
N ALA A 192 -25.99 6.28 9.92
CA ALA A 192 -26.14 5.55 8.66
C ALA A 192 -24.80 5.03 8.13
N ARG A 193 -23.71 5.81 8.25
CA ARG A 193 -22.36 5.41 7.88
C ARG A 193 -21.90 4.14 8.62
N TRP A 194 -22.16 4.05 9.93
CA TRP A 194 -21.78 2.89 10.73
C TRP A 194 -22.69 1.68 10.43
N LYS A 195 -23.98 1.90 10.22
CA LYS A 195 -24.89 0.87 9.69
C LYS A 195 -24.37 0.30 8.38
N ALA A 196 -24.04 1.15 7.42
CA ALA A 196 -23.48 0.71 6.14
C ALA A 196 -22.21 -0.13 6.34
N GLY A 197 -21.33 0.25 7.29
CA GLY A 197 -20.13 -0.49 7.62
C GLY A 197 -20.38 -1.91 8.10
N PHE A 198 -21.29 -2.08 9.06
CA PHE A 198 -21.67 -3.39 9.62
C PHE A 198 -22.47 -4.24 8.62
N MET A 199 -23.42 -3.62 7.92
CA MET A 199 -24.40 -4.34 7.11
C MET A 199 -23.89 -4.69 5.71
N THR A 200 -22.92 -3.94 5.16
CA THR A 200 -22.32 -4.28 3.87
C THR A 200 -20.98 -4.98 4.02
N GLY A 201 -20.30 -4.82 5.15
CA GLY A 201 -18.93 -5.31 5.36
C GLY A 201 -17.91 -4.76 4.35
N LYS A 202 -18.21 -3.63 3.69
CA LYS A 202 -17.31 -3.00 2.73
C LYS A 202 -16.21 -2.21 3.43
N ARG A 203 -15.14 -1.90 2.67
CA ARG A 203 -14.02 -1.13 3.21
C ARG A 203 -14.42 0.31 3.47
N GLU A 204 -13.78 0.95 4.44
CA GLU A 204 -13.96 2.37 4.79
C GLU A 204 -14.01 3.27 3.55
N CYS A 205 -13.00 3.17 2.69
CA CYS A 205 -12.88 3.99 1.48
C CYS A 205 -13.96 3.70 0.42
N GLU A 206 -14.46 2.46 0.36
CA GLU A 206 -15.54 2.05 -0.54
C GLU A 206 -16.87 2.69 -0.10
N ILE A 207 -17.14 2.70 1.21
CA ILE A 207 -18.35 3.30 1.77
C ILE A 207 -18.31 4.83 1.68
N LEU A 208 -17.18 5.44 2.05
CA LEU A 208 -17.02 6.90 1.96
C LEU A 208 -17.07 7.42 0.51
N GLY A 209 -16.76 6.57 -0.46
CA GLY A 209 -16.83 6.90 -1.89
C GLY A 209 -18.18 6.66 -2.54
N LEU A 210 -19.18 6.18 -1.79
CA LEU A 210 -20.51 5.92 -2.33
C LEU A 210 -21.23 7.23 -2.67
N THR A 211 -21.80 7.29 -3.88
CA THR A 211 -22.57 8.42 -4.39
C THR A 211 -24.01 8.01 -4.66
N TRP A 212 -24.94 8.95 -4.65
CA TRP A 212 -26.38 8.68 -4.79
C TRP A 212 -26.76 8.08 -6.13
N ASP A 213 -26.04 8.38 -7.20
CA ASP A 213 -26.23 7.76 -8.53
C ASP A 213 -25.89 6.27 -8.56
N ARG A 214 -25.27 5.73 -7.50
CA ARG A 214 -24.90 4.33 -7.31
C ARG A 214 -25.74 3.62 -6.24
N VAL A 215 -26.78 4.28 -5.75
CA VAL A 215 -27.74 3.72 -4.78
C VAL A 215 -29.05 3.49 -5.49
N ASP A 216 -29.37 2.25 -5.77
CA ASP A 216 -30.64 1.85 -6.38
C ASP A 216 -31.59 1.35 -5.28
N LEU A 217 -32.35 2.28 -4.70
CA LEU A 217 -33.35 1.98 -3.68
C LEU A 217 -34.57 1.22 -4.24
N ALA A 218 -34.85 1.34 -5.53
CA ALA A 218 -35.97 0.64 -6.14
C ALA A 218 -35.72 -0.88 -6.25
N ASN A 219 -34.48 -1.29 -6.50
CA ASN A 219 -34.09 -2.68 -6.59
C ASN A 219 -33.32 -3.20 -5.37
N ASP A 220 -33.10 -2.37 -4.33
CA ASP A 220 -32.32 -2.67 -3.14
C ASP A 220 -30.88 -3.06 -3.42
N MET A 221 -30.18 -2.24 -4.21
CA MET A 221 -28.80 -2.54 -4.65
C MET A 221 -27.87 -1.34 -4.46
N LEU A 222 -26.59 -1.62 -4.12
CA LEU A 222 -25.50 -0.66 -4.09
C LEU A 222 -24.44 -1.03 -5.12
N ASP A 223 -24.02 -0.08 -5.92
CA ASP A 223 -22.81 -0.21 -6.75
C ASP A 223 -21.61 0.40 -6.01
N ILE A 224 -20.69 -0.45 -5.54
CA ILE A 224 -19.47 -0.07 -4.83
C ILE A 224 -18.24 -0.28 -5.73
N SER A 225 -18.34 0.14 -6.98
CA SER A 225 -17.27 0.05 -7.98
C SER A 225 -16.19 1.11 -7.86
N TRP A 226 -16.35 2.07 -6.95
CA TRP A 226 -15.38 3.12 -6.66
C TRP A 226 -15.10 3.24 -5.16
N GLN A 227 -13.95 3.83 -4.85
CA GLN A 227 -13.53 4.11 -3.47
C GLN A 227 -12.95 5.51 -3.38
N LEU A 228 -13.23 6.25 -2.31
CA LEU A 228 -12.67 7.56 -2.05
C LEU A 228 -11.38 7.44 -1.24
N GLN A 229 -10.27 7.95 -1.77
CA GLN A 229 -8.96 7.89 -1.14
C GLN A 229 -8.30 9.25 -1.06
N GLU A 230 -7.48 9.46 -0.03
CA GLU A 230 -6.59 10.62 0.04
C GLU A 230 -5.25 10.26 -0.60
N LEU A 231 -4.97 10.81 -1.78
CA LEU A 231 -3.73 10.61 -2.52
C LEU A 231 -2.90 11.90 -2.55
N LYS A 232 -1.59 11.74 -2.33
CA LYS A 232 -0.64 12.86 -2.29
C LYS A 232 -0.61 13.58 -3.63
N LYS A 233 -0.76 14.91 -3.60
CA LYS A 233 -0.46 15.79 -4.72
C LYS A 233 0.97 16.28 -4.66
N ASN A 234 1.50 16.75 -5.78
CA ASN A 234 2.77 17.45 -5.88
C ASN A 234 2.51 18.94 -6.14
N HIS A 235 3.46 19.80 -5.72
CA HIS A 235 3.45 21.19 -6.10
C HIS A 235 3.74 21.31 -7.60
N GLY A 236 2.89 22.00 -8.34
CA GLY A 236 3.13 22.33 -9.76
C GLY A 236 3.74 23.71 -9.99
N CYS A 237 3.96 24.46 -8.92
CA CYS A 237 4.49 25.82 -8.98
C CYS A 237 6.02 25.92 -9.11
N GLY A 238 6.73 24.79 -9.13
CA GLY A 238 8.20 24.70 -9.22
C GLY A 238 8.85 24.14 -7.95
N GLU A 239 10.19 24.03 -7.99
CA GLU A 239 10.98 23.50 -6.88
C GLU A 239 11.08 24.49 -5.71
N PRO A 240 11.16 24.03 -4.47
CA PRO A 240 11.31 24.89 -3.31
C PRO A 240 12.73 25.49 -3.25
N THR A 241 12.81 26.78 -2.95
CA THR A 241 14.06 27.47 -2.59
C THR A 241 14.07 27.67 -1.09
N ASP A 242 15.11 27.21 -0.40
CA ASP A 242 15.24 27.23 1.07
C ASP A 242 14.02 26.65 1.80
N GLY A 243 13.43 25.60 1.24
CA GLY A 243 12.26 24.91 1.79
C GLY A 243 10.92 25.64 1.60
N VAL A 244 10.90 26.73 0.83
CA VAL A 244 9.69 27.49 0.50
C VAL A 244 9.35 27.30 -0.97
N TYR A 245 8.14 26.83 -1.26
CA TYR A 245 7.63 26.70 -2.63
C TYR A 245 7.25 28.07 -3.22
N PRO A 246 7.34 28.29 -4.55
CA PRO A 246 6.98 29.54 -5.21
C PRO A 246 5.55 30.06 -4.87
N CYS A 247 4.61 29.15 -4.58
CA CYS A 247 3.25 29.51 -4.16
C CYS A 247 3.15 29.98 -2.69
N GLY A 248 4.23 29.92 -1.89
CA GLY A 248 4.24 30.26 -0.47
C GLY A 248 3.51 29.26 0.44
N MET A 249 2.90 28.20 -0.11
CA MET A 249 2.10 27.25 0.66
C MET A 249 2.94 26.07 1.14
N LYS A 250 2.94 25.83 2.45
CA LYS A 250 3.60 24.61 3.03
C LYS A 250 2.88 23.32 2.64
N ARG A 251 1.53 23.37 2.60
CA ARG A 251 0.72 22.19 2.26
C ARG A 251 0.38 22.22 0.79
N VAL A 252 0.77 21.18 0.07
CA VAL A 252 0.54 21.01 -1.35
C VAL A 252 -0.94 21.13 -1.74
N SER A 253 -1.87 20.68 -0.88
CA SER A 253 -3.32 20.77 -1.12
C SER A 253 -3.86 22.20 -1.24
N PHE A 254 -3.09 23.20 -0.84
CA PHE A 254 -3.41 24.63 -1.00
C PHE A 254 -2.62 25.30 -2.13
N CYS A 255 -1.70 24.59 -2.78
CA CYS A 255 -1.02 25.10 -3.96
C CYS A 255 -2.02 25.24 -5.11
N PRO A 256 -2.15 26.43 -5.74
CA PRO A 256 -3.07 26.61 -6.86
C PRO A 256 -2.77 25.71 -8.07
N GLN A 257 -1.51 25.29 -8.20
CA GLN A 257 -1.04 24.41 -9.29
C GLN A 257 -0.82 22.98 -8.80
N ALA A 258 -1.43 22.58 -7.67
CA ALA A 258 -1.30 21.23 -7.16
C ALA A 258 -1.89 20.20 -8.14
N HIS A 259 -1.14 19.16 -8.44
CA HIS A 259 -1.56 18.09 -9.34
C HIS A 259 -1.20 16.72 -8.76
N TRP A 260 -1.85 15.68 -9.27
CA TRP A 260 -1.43 14.31 -9.05
C TRP A 260 -0.51 13.87 -10.17
N ASP A 261 0.55 13.18 -9.81
CA ASP A 261 1.47 12.56 -10.74
C ASP A 261 1.09 11.07 -10.89
N PHE A 262 -0.02 10.83 -11.58
CA PHE A 262 -0.53 9.49 -11.83
C PHE A 262 -0.07 8.98 -13.19
N ASN A 263 0.03 7.65 -13.30
CA ASN A 263 0.13 7.01 -14.61
C ASN A 263 -1.07 7.43 -15.47
N PRO A 264 -0.90 7.74 -16.77
CA PRO A 264 -2.01 8.07 -17.67
C PRO A 264 -3.15 7.04 -17.68
N ASP A 265 -2.85 5.76 -17.47
CA ASP A 265 -3.84 4.67 -17.42
C ASP A 265 -4.52 4.51 -16.04
N PHE A 266 -4.18 5.35 -15.06
CA PHE A 266 -4.76 5.25 -13.73
C PHE A 266 -6.13 5.92 -13.68
N GLU A 267 -7.19 5.10 -13.64
CA GLU A 267 -8.58 5.59 -13.55
C GLU A 267 -8.83 6.32 -12.24
N HIS A 268 -9.15 7.60 -12.34
CA HIS A 268 -9.46 8.43 -11.18
C HIS A 268 -10.44 9.56 -11.53
N ILE A 269 -11.21 9.99 -10.53
CA ILE A 269 -12.09 11.15 -10.61
C ILE A 269 -11.74 12.07 -9.44
N PRO A 270 -11.30 13.32 -9.68
CA PRO A 270 -11.03 14.28 -8.62
C PRO A 270 -12.30 14.55 -7.78
N CYS A 271 -12.15 14.64 -6.46
CA CYS A 271 -13.18 15.09 -5.54
C CYS A 271 -12.81 16.50 -5.03
N GLU A 272 -12.36 16.59 -3.80
CA GLU A 272 -11.89 17.87 -3.25
C GLU A 272 -10.50 17.71 -2.60
N ARG A 273 -9.70 18.80 -2.63
CA ARG A 273 -8.35 18.81 -2.06
C ARG A 273 -7.49 17.64 -2.56
N SER A 274 -7.13 16.71 -1.65
CA SER A 274 -6.36 15.49 -1.96
C SER A 274 -7.23 14.24 -2.07
N LEU A 275 -8.56 14.38 -1.95
CA LEU A 275 -9.50 13.28 -2.10
C LEU A 275 -9.79 13.02 -3.58
N VAL A 276 -9.81 11.76 -3.94
CA VAL A 276 -10.00 11.29 -5.30
C VAL A 276 -10.70 9.94 -5.29
N TRP A 277 -11.68 9.75 -6.18
CA TRP A 277 -12.22 8.43 -6.44
C TRP A 277 -11.26 7.63 -7.31
N THR A 278 -11.07 6.38 -6.94
CA THR A 278 -10.25 5.42 -7.70
C THR A 278 -10.97 4.08 -7.77
N ARG A 279 -10.57 3.23 -8.70
CA ARG A 279 -11.08 1.87 -8.72
C ARG A 279 -10.52 1.05 -7.56
N PRO A 280 -11.30 0.14 -6.96
CA PRO A 280 -10.79 -0.86 -6.01
C PRO A 280 -9.73 -1.76 -6.66
N LYS A 281 -8.79 -2.26 -5.84
CA LYS A 281 -7.62 -3.05 -6.33
C LYS A 281 -7.98 -4.35 -7.07
N THR A 282 -9.13 -4.92 -6.78
CA THR A 282 -9.54 -6.21 -7.37
C THR A 282 -10.72 -6.02 -8.31
N LYS A 283 -10.62 -6.54 -9.53
CA LYS A 283 -11.72 -6.51 -10.50
C LYS A 283 -13.01 -7.12 -9.94
N ALA A 284 -12.91 -8.16 -9.14
CA ALA A 284 -14.06 -8.77 -8.47
C ALA A 284 -14.85 -7.82 -7.56
N THR A 285 -14.25 -6.73 -7.08
CA THR A 285 -14.94 -5.69 -6.28
C THR A 285 -15.56 -4.60 -7.16
N GLN A 286 -15.11 -4.46 -8.40
CA GLN A 286 -15.53 -3.39 -9.31
C GLN A 286 -16.89 -3.65 -9.99
N GLU A 287 -17.33 -4.91 -10.06
CA GLU A 287 -18.45 -5.32 -10.90
C GLU A 287 -19.63 -5.92 -10.12
N GLN A 288 -19.65 -5.79 -8.80
CA GLN A 288 -20.66 -6.51 -7.99
C GLN A 288 -21.55 -5.57 -7.19
N PRO A 289 -22.83 -5.42 -7.62
CA PRO A 289 -23.83 -4.78 -6.81
C PRO A 289 -24.07 -5.58 -5.52
N ILE A 290 -24.30 -4.86 -4.42
CA ILE A 290 -24.53 -5.41 -3.08
C ILE A 290 -25.96 -5.18 -2.68
N PRO A 291 -26.68 -6.22 -2.25
CA PRO A 291 -28.04 -6.06 -1.74
C PRO A 291 -28.08 -5.16 -0.51
N ILE A 292 -29.05 -4.28 -0.47
CA ILE A 292 -29.38 -3.44 0.68
C ILE A 292 -30.37 -4.24 1.56
N ILE A 293 -30.11 -4.33 2.85
CA ILE A 293 -31.03 -4.89 3.82
C ILE A 293 -31.86 -3.77 4.46
N LYS A 294 -33.07 -4.10 4.92
CA LYS A 294 -34.08 -3.13 5.36
C LYS A 294 -33.55 -2.05 6.32
N PRO A 295 -32.81 -2.36 7.43
CA PRO A 295 -32.36 -1.31 8.33
C PRO A 295 -31.37 -0.32 7.72
N LEU A 296 -30.60 -0.74 6.69
CA LEU A 296 -29.74 0.15 5.93
C LEU A 296 -30.56 0.97 4.92
N ARG A 297 -31.55 0.34 4.28
CA ARG A 297 -32.46 1.02 3.36
C ARG A 297 -33.16 2.20 4.06
N ASP A 298 -33.78 1.93 5.21
CA ASP A 298 -34.51 2.95 5.98
C ASP A 298 -33.59 4.14 6.33
N ALA A 299 -32.32 3.86 6.68
CA ALA A 299 -31.32 4.90 6.97
C ALA A 299 -30.90 5.70 5.71
N LEU A 300 -30.78 5.05 4.56
CA LEU A 300 -30.44 5.70 3.29
C LEU A 300 -31.61 6.56 2.79
N GLU A 301 -32.86 6.10 2.89
CA GLU A 301 -34.05 6.87 2.55
C GLU A 301 -34.16 8.15 3.40
N ALA A 302 -33.92 8.02 4.72
CA ALA A 302 -33.88 9.16 5.62
C ALA A 302 -32.80 10.20 5.24
N LEU A 303 -31.61 9.73 4.86
CA LEU A 303 -30.54 10.62 4.38
C LEU A 303 -30.88 11.28 3.05
N GLN A 304 -31.49 10.56 2.12
CA GLN A 304 -31.84 11.09 0.80
C GLN A 304 -32.92 12.17 0.90
N ALA A 305 -33.82 12.05 1.85
CA ALA A 305 -34.89 13.03 2.11
C ALA A 305 -34.35 14.38 2.66
N ARG A 306 -33.06 14.45 3.04
CA ARG A 306 -32.46 15.68 3.57
C ARG A 306 -31.97 16.57 2.43
N GLU A 307 -32.36 17.84 2.45
CA GLU A 307 -31.83 18.86 1.56
C GLU A 307 -30.47 19.35 2.06
N THR A 308 -29.42 18.56 1.86
CA THR A 308 -28.07 18.92 2.25
C THR A 308 -27.28 19.34 1.02
N PRO A 309 -26.51 20.45 1.05
CA PRO A 309 -25.58 20.78 -0.01
C PRO A 309 -24.68 19.57 -0.30
N ASN A 310 -24.61 19.14 -1.55
CA ASN A 310 -23.89 17.92 -1.90
C ASN A 310 -23.28 18.01 -3.32
N PRO A 311 -22.25 18.85 -3.49
CA PRO A 311 -21.66 19.12 -4.79
C PRO A 311 -21.02 17.88 -5.44
N HIS A 312 -20.73 16.86 -4.63
CA HIS A 312 -20.08 15.62 -5.06
C HIS A 312 -21.03 14.42 -5.15
N GLY A 313 -22.32 14.61 -4.83
CA GLY A 313 -23.31 13.52 -4.81
C GLY A 313 -23.05 12.42 -3.79
N LEU A 314 -22.21 12.66 -2.76
CA LEU A 314 -21.83 11.66 -1.75
C LEU A 314 -23.02 11.27 -0.88
N VAL A 315 -23.18 9.99 -0.58
CA VAL A 315 -24.17 9.49 0.39
C VAL A 315 -23.79 9.92 1.81
N PHE A 316 -22.50 9.83 2.14
CA PHE A 316 -21.97 10.21 3.45
C PHE A 316 -21.06 11.43 3.30
N CYS A 317 -21.57 12.59 3.67
CA CYS A 317 -20.83 13.86 3.64
C CYS A 317 -21.09 14.67 4.91
N HIS A 318 -20.28 15.69 5.14
CA HIS A 318 -20.54 16.67 6.20
C HIS A 318 -21.80 17.49 5.90
N PRO A 319 -22.42 18.15 6.91
CA PRO A 319 -23.58 19.00 6.70
C PRO A 319 -23.38 20.14 5.71
N ASP A 320 -22.14 20.56 5.46
CA ASP A 320 -21.75 21.54 4.45
C ASP A 320 -21.44 20.94 3.07
N GLY A 321 -21.73 19.65 2.88
CA GLY A 321 -21.54 18.91 1.64
C GLY A 321 -20.11 18.45 1.37
N LYS A 322 -19.16 18.76 2.26
CA LYS A 322 -17.76 18.31 2.09
C LYS A 322 -17.60 16.83 2.32
N ALA A 323 -16.67 16.24 1.59
CA ALA A 323 -16.32 14.84 1.73
C ALA A 323 -15.70 14.54 3.10
N ILE A 324 -16.05 13.39 3.68
CA ILE A 324 -15.44 12.87 4.90
C ILE A 324 -14.12 12.20 4.53
N SER A 325 -13.01 12.70 5.07
CA SER A 325 -11.71 12.05 4.91
C SER A 325 -11.59 10.81 5.79
N GLN A 326 -10.73 9.86 5.39
CA GLN A 326 -10.44 8.66 6.20
C GLN A 326 -9.96 9.01 7.62
N SER A 327 -9.18 10.08 7.79
CA SER A 327 -8.71 10.52 9.10
C SER A 327 -9.85 11.01 10.00
N GLN A 328 -10.85 11.71 9.44
CA GLN A 328 -12.05 12.13 10.17
C GLN A 328 -12.93 10.95 10.54
N ASP A 329 -13.15 10.03 9.60
CA ASP A 329 -13.90 8.80 9.79
C ASP A 329 -13.29 7.93 10.92
N GLN A 330 -11.97 7.73 10.91
CA GLN A 330 -11.27 6.99 11.96
C GLN A 330 -11.32 7.69 13.33
N LYS A 331 -11.32 9.02 13.36
CA LYS A 331 -11.50 9.78 14.59
C LYS A 331 -12.91 9.64 15.14
N ALA A 332 -13.93 9.73 14.28
CA ALA A 332 -15.32 9.55 14.64
C ALA A 332 -15.58 8.12 15.14
N TRP A 333 -15.00 7.12 14.49
CA TRP A 333 -15.08 5.72 14.93
C TRP A 333 -14.51 5.52 16.33
N ARG A 334 -13.33 6.05 16.62
CA ARG A 334 -12.75 5.95 17.97
C ARG A 334 -13.64 6.58 19.03
N ARG A 335 -14.21 7.75 18.72
CA ARG A 335 -15.15 8.42 19.62
C ARG A 335 -16.42 7.59 19.86
N LEU A 336 -17.00 6.99 18.80
CA LEU A 336 -18.17 6.13 18.91
C LEU A 336 -17.90 4.92 19.82
N LEU A 337 -16.76 4.23 19.64
CA LEU A 337 -16.42 3.10 20.51
C LEU A 337 -16.23 3.51 21.97
N GLN A 338 -15.67 4.71 22.24
CA GLN A 338 -15.60 5.26 23.60
C GLN A 338 -17.00 5.52 24.19
N LEU A 339 -17.93 6.10 23.41
CA LEU A 339 -19.31 6.33 23.84
C LEU A 339 -20.08 5.03 24.07
N ALA A 340 -19.78 4.00 23.29
CA ALA A 340 -20.37 2.69 23.42
C ALA A 340 -19.70 1.82 24.52
N GLU A 341 -18.66 2.33 25.18
CA GLU A 341 -17.87 1.58 26.17
C GLU A 341 -17.32 0.25 25.63
N VAL A 342 -17.05 0.18 24.31
CA VAL A 342 -16.50 -1.00 23.64
C VAL A 342 -15.00 -0.81 23.42
N PRO A 343 -14.15 -1.82 23.70
CA PRO A 343 -12.73 -1.75 23.44
C PRO A 343 -12.43 -1.38 22.00
N HIS A 344 -11.42 -0.52 21.80
CA HIS A 344 -11.04 -0.06 20.47
C HIS A 344 -10.65 -1.22 19.56
N ARG A 345 -11.32 -1.33 18.43
CA ARG A 345 -10.96 -2.18 17.27
C ARG A 345 -10.98 -1.35 16.01
N ARG A 346 -10.07 -1.65 15.08
CA ARG A 346 -10.00 -0.91 13.80
C ARG A 346 -11.26 -1.11 12.97
N GLN A 347 -11.59 -0.16 12.12
CA GLN A 347 -12.77 -0.24 11.26
C GLN A 347 -12.81 -1.47 10.34
N HIS A 348 -11.63 -2.01 9.96
CA HIS A 348 -11.59 -3.26 9.20
C HIS A 348 -12.26 -4.43 9.93
N THR A 349 -12.45 -4.31 11.25
CA THR A 349 -13.20 -5.28 12.06
C THR A 349 -14.69 -5.31 11.70
N LEU A 350 -15.29 -4.21 11.21
CA LEU A 350 -16.68 -4.19 10.71
C LEU A 350 -16.89 -5.24 9.61
N ARG A 351 -16.00 -5.23 8.61
CA ARG A 351 -16.00 -6.23 7.54
C ARG A 351 -15.78 -7.64 8.07
N ARG A 352 -14.88 -7.81 9.02
CA ARG A 352 -14.63 -9.09 9.67
C ARG A 352 -15.87 -9.59 10.42
N THR A 353 -16.59 -8.71 11.09
CA THR A 353 -17.87 -9.00 11.76
C THR A 353 -18.89 -9.52 10.77
N ALA A 354 -19.14 -8.81 9.67
CA ALA A 354 -20.06 -9.25 8.65
C ALA A 354 -19.70 -10.64 8.07
N VAL A 355 -18.41 -10.87 7.77
CA VAL A 355 -17.92 -12.18 7.30
C VAL A 355 -18.15 -13.28 8.35
N THR A 356 -17.89 -13.01 9.63
CA THR A 356 -18.06 -13.97 10.72
C THR A 356 -19.54 -14.31 10.93
N LEU A 357 -20.42 -13.31 10.96
CA LEU A 357 -21.86 -13.50 11.12
C LEU A 357 -22.46 -14.33 9.98
N LEU A 358 -22.11 -14.04 8.73
CA LEU A 358 -22.52 -14.84 7.58
C LEU A 358 -21.96 -16.28 7.65
N SER A 359 -20.75 -16.46 8.18
CA SER A 359 -20.18 -17.80 8.41
C SER A 359 -20.97 -18.56 9.46
N THR A 360 -21.33 -17.91 10.57
CA THR A 360 -22.16 -18.51 11.65
C THR A 360 -23.56 -18.85 11.12
N ALA A 361 -24.13 -18.01 10.25
CA ALA A 361 -25.39 -18.26 9.57
C ALA A 361 -25.29 -19.30 8.43
N GLN A 362 -24.16 -20.01 8.34
CA GLN A 362 -23.90 -21.07 7.37
C GLN A 362 -24.13 -20.63 5.90
N VAL A 363 -23.82 -19.37 5.58
CA VAL A 363 -23.78 -18.91 4.20
C VAL A 363 -22.57 -19.51 3.53
N ASP A 364 -22.73 -20.03 2.32
CA ASP A 364 -21.68 -20.65 1.54
C ASP A 364 -20.45 -19.75 1.40
N GLU A 365 -19.25 -20.34 1.48
CA GLU A 365 -18.00 -19.60 1.48
C GLU A 365 -17.82 -18.79 0.17
N ALA A 366 -18.24 -19.33 -0.95
CA ALA A 366 -18.12 -18.65 -2.22
C ALA A 366 -19.07 -17.46 -2.34
N LEU A 367 -20.29 -17.54 -1.80
CA LEU A 367 -21.18 -16.37 -1.69
C LEU A 367 -20.56 -15.29 -0.80
N ARG A 368 -19.97 -15.68 0.33
CA ARG A 368 -19.26 -14.75 1.22
C ARG A 368 -18.07 -14.10 0.50
N MET A 369 -17.26 -14.89 -0.22
CA MET A 369 -16.14 -14.37 -0.99
C MET A 369 -16.61 -13.40 -2.08
N ARG A 370 -17.70 -13.68 -2.73
CA ARG A 370 -18.30 -12.79 -3.72
C ARG A 370 -18.79 -11.50 -3.09
N LEU A 371 -19.61 -11.54 -2.05
CA LEU A 371 -20.13 -10.36 -1.33
C LEU A 371 -19.00 -9.42 -0.88
N PHE A 372 -17.88 -9.98 -0.45
CA PHE A 372 -16.77 -9.18 0.07
C PHE A 372 -15.62 -8.95 -0.92
N GLY A 373 -15.67 -9.52 -2.12
CA GLY A 373 -14.60 -9.33 -3.12
C GLY A 373 -13.26 -9.91 -2.66
N HIS A 374 -13.27 -11.07 -2.00
CA HIS A 374 -12.06 -11.85 -1.71
C HIS A 374 -11.75 -12.69 -2.94
N ALA A 375 -10.77 -12.31 -3.73
CA ALA A 375 -10.43 -13.00 -4.97
C ALA A 375 -9.35 -14.07 -4.75
N SER A 376 -9.71 -15.35 -4.82
CA SER A 376 -8.87 -16.27 -5.58
C SER A 376 -9.47 -16.40 -6.99
N VAL A 377 -8.62 -16.40 -8.00
CA VAL A 377 -9.04 -16.50 -9.43
C VAL A 377 -9.83 -17.79 -9.70
N GLU A 378 -9.60 -18.85 -8.93
CA GLU A 378 -10.29 -20.13 -9.01
C GLU A 378 -11.75 -20.06 -8.57
N VAL A 379 -12.04 -19.28 -7.51
CA VAL A 379 -13.41 -19.12 -7.00
C VAL A 379 -14.26 -18.26 -7.95
N HIS A 380 -13.65 -17.30 -8.63
CA HIS A 380 -14.38 -16.45 -9.60
C HIS A 380 -14.93 -17.25 -10.80
N ARG A 381 -14.23 -18.31 -11.24
CA ARG A 381 -14.68 -19.17 -12.34
C ARG A 381 -15.81 -20.12 -11.96
N LEU A 382 -15.90 -20.54 -10.71
CA LEU A 382 -16.92 -21.46 -10.22
C LEU A 382 -18.31 -20.82 -10.06
N TYR A 383 -18.40 -19.49 -9.97
CA TYR A 383 -19.61 -18.77 -9.60
C TYR A 383 -19.96 -17.60 -10.54
N ALA A 384 -19.56 -17.69 -11.80
CA ALA A 384 -19.93 -16.71 -12.83
C ALA A 384 -21.47 -16.51 -12.93
N ASP A 385 -22.26 -17.53 -12.57
CA ASP A 385 -23.71 -17.57 -12.66
C ASP A 385 -24.45 -17.40 -11.31
N THR A 386 -23.80 -16.81 -10.27
CA THR A 386 -24.50 -16.60 -8.99
C THR A 386 -25.64 -15.61 -9.17
N ASP A 387 -26.86 -16.07 -8.95
CA ASP A 387 -28.08 -15.27 -9.05
C ASP A 387 -28.12 -14.15 -7.95
N ILE A 388 -28.63 -12.98 -8.33
CA ILE A 388 -28.89 -11.85 -7.42
C ILE A 388 -29.79 -12.29 -6.26
N ALA A 389 -30.74 -13.20 -6.50
CA ALA A 389 -31.60 -13.76 -5.47
C ALA A 389 -30.81 -14.47 -4.36
N GLN A 390 -29.76 -15.21 -4.70
CA GLN A 390 -28.87 -15.86 -3.73
C GLN A 390 -28.08 -14.84 -2.89
N LEU A 391 -27.63 -13.76 -3.52
CA LEU A 391 -26.96 -12.67 -2.80
C LEU A 391 -27.92 -11.94 -1.84
N LYS A 392 -29.16 -11.70 -2.28
CA LYS A 392 -30.22 -11.11 -1.44
C LYS A 392 -30.55 -12.02 -0.23
N ALA A 393 -30.70 -13.32 -0.48
CA ALA A 393 -30.93 -14.29 0.61
C ALA A 393 -29.77 -14.36 1.60
N ALA A 394 -28.53 -14.34 1.12
CA ALA A 394 -27.35 -14.30 2.00
C ALA A 394 -27.29 -13.02 2.83
N MET A 395 -27.57 -11.88 2.23
CA MET A 395 -27.63 -10.60 2.95
C MET A 395 -28.82 -10.54 3.93
N GLY A 396 -29.94 -11.18 3.60
CA GLY A 396 -31.08 -11.37 4.53
C GLY A 396 -30.64 -12.03 5.84
N LYS A 397 -29.87 -13.13 5.77
CA LYS A 397 -29.31 -13.79 6.96
C LYS A 397 -28.39 -12.89 7.79
N LEU A 398 -27.69 -11.94 7.16
CA LEU A 398 -26.92 -10.93 7.88
C LEU A 398 -27.86 -9.94 8.59
N GLY A 399 -28.94 -9.54 7.93
CA GLY A 399 -30.00 -8.72 8.54
C GLY A 399 -30.63 -9.39 9.76
N ASP A 400 -30.96 -10.68 9.64
CA ASP A 400 -31.52 -11.47 10.75
C ASP A 400 -30.57 -11.52 11.97
N ALA A 401 -29.26 -11.62 11.75
CA ALA A 401 -28.26 -11.59 12.81
C ALA A 401 -28.18 -10.24 13.56
N TYR A 402 -28.68 -9.17 12.94
CA TYR A 402 -28.82 -7.83 13.55
C TYR A 402 -30.26 -7.52 14.03
N THR A 403 -31.16 -8.47 13.94
CA THR A 403 -32.47 -8.32 14.54
C THR A 403 -32.41 -8.72 16.03
N PRO A 404 -32.92 -7.90 16.98
CA PRO A 404 -32.98 -8.29 18.38
C PRO A 404 -33.81 -9.56 18.49
N GLN A 405 -33.21 -10.64 18.93
CA GLN A 405 -34.02 -11.79 19.40
C GLN A 405 -34.72 -11.34 20.65
N GLU A 406 -36.05 -11.38 20.66
CA GLU A 406 -36.79 -11.33 21.90
C GLU A 406 -36.25 -12.45 22.80
N LEU A 407 -35.56 -12.05 23.86
CA LEU A 407 -35.18 -12.99 24.90
C LEU A 407 -36.49 -13.48 25.48
N ASP A 408 -36.85 -14.72 25.18
CA ASP A 408 -37.88 -15.43 25.98
C ASP A 408 -37.44 -15.32 27.43
N GLU A 409 -38.13 -14.46 28.18
CA GLU A 409 -38.09 -14.43 29.63
C GLU A 409 -38.74 -15.74 30.12
N GLY A 410 -37.86 -16.74 30.32
CA GLY A 410 -38.22 -17.98 31.00
C GLY A 410 -37.70 -18.00 32.43
#